data_bc91d86d3082c116cc7c9df6659e1d9c
#
_entry.id   bc91d86d3082c116cc7c9df6659e1d9c
#
_cell.length_a   1.000
_cell.length_b   1.000
_cell.length_c   1.000
_cell.angle_alpha   90.00
_cell.angle_beta   90.00
_cell.angle_gamma   90.00
#
_symmetry.space_group_name_H-M   'P 1'
#
loop_
_entity.id
_entity.type
_entity.pdbx_description
1 polymer ?
#
loop_
_entity_poly.entity_id
_entity_poly.type
_entity_poly.pdbx_seq_one_letter_code
_entity_poly.pdbx_strand_id
1 'polypeptide(L)'
;KMELILPCLYSELKGDALPKIVSEIAQTNYLHHIIIGLDQANEKQARKAWTFFEKLETPFTILWNDGPNLKKLDKELQKKALAPNEKGKGRNVWYCIGMSIARNSARSVALHDCDIKTYDRRMLAKLFYPVVNPLFNFEFCKGYYPRVADNKMNGRVSRLLVLSLIHI
;
A
#
# COMPACT_ATOMS: atom_id res chain seq x y z
N LYS A 1 10.81 -12.16 6.27
CA LYS A 1 10.27 -10.86 6.75
C LYS A 1 9.37 -10.29 5.68
N MET A 2 8.13 -9.94 6.05
CA MET A 2 7.08 -9.45 5.17
C MET A 2 6.73 -8.02 5.56
N GLU A 3 6.65 -7.12 4.58
CA GLU A 3 6.23 -5.73 4.77
C GLU A 3 4.92 -5.46 4.03
N LEU A 4 4.09 -4.61 4.62
CA LEU A 4 2.85 -4.13 4.01
C LEU A 4 2.98 -2.64 3.69
N ILE A 5 2.62 -2.25 2.47
CA ILE A 5 2.50 -0.86 2.05
C ILE A 5 1.02 -0.50 1.96
N LEU A 6 0.65 0.59 2.62
CA LEU A 6 -0.69 1.19 2.62
C LEU A 6 -0.62 2.63 2.09
N PRO A 7 -0.81 2.86 0.79
CA PRO A 7 -0.96 4.22 0.28
C PRO A 7 -2.32 4.77 0.73
N CYS A 8 -2.29 5.82 1.54
CA CYS A 8 -3.44 6.35 2.26
C CYS A 8 -3.63 7.84 1.98
N LEU A 9 -4.83 8.26 1.64
CA LEU A 9 -5.24 9.65 1.70
C LEU A 9 -5.72 9.98 3.12
N TYR A 10 -5.44 11.19 3.60
CA TYR A 10 -5.94 11.59 4.92
C TYR A 10 -7.47 11.48 5.05
N SER A 11 -8.22 11.72 3.96
CA SER A 11 -9.68 11.58 3.94
C SER A 11 -10.16 10.15 4.27
N GLU A 12 -9.37 9.13 3.97
CA GLU A 12 -9.71 7.73 4.21
C GLU A 12 -9.74 7.37 5.70
N LEU A 13 -9.03 8.13 6.55
CA LEU A 13 -9.09 7.97 8.01
C LEU A 13 -10.49 8.25 8.58
N LYS A 14 -11.30 9.01 7.85
CA LYS A 14 -12.68 9.35 8.24
C LYS A 14 -13.72 8.41 7.62
N GLY A 15 -13.29 7.55 6.71
CA GLY A 15 -14.15 6.57 6.04
C GLY A 15 -14.32 5.30 6.86
N ASP A 16 -15.22 4.43 6.42
CA ASP A 16 -15.54 3.17 7.10
C ASP A 16 -14.54 2.04 6.78
N ALA A 17 -13.85 2.12 5.64
CA ALA A 17 -12.99 1.06 5.15
C ALA A 17 -11.67 0.97 5.95
N LEU A 18 -10.96 2.07 6.10
CA LEU A 18 -9.62 2.07 6.71
C LEU A 18 -9.62 1.64 8.19
N PRO A 19 -10.57 2.05 9.06
CA PRO A 19 -10.64 1.53 10.43
C PRO A 19 -10.79 0.01 10.48
N LYS A 20 -11.60 -0.57 9.59
CA LYS A 20 -11.77 -2.02 9.47
C LYS A 20 -10.47 -2.68 8.98
N ILE A 21 -9.81 -2.12 7.97
CA ILE A 21 -8.53 -2.62 7.46
C ILE A 21 -7.49 -2.67 8.57
N VAL A 22 -7.34 -1.58 9.33
CA VAL A 22 -6.40 -1.50 10.47
C VAL A 22 -6.72 -2.55 11.54
N SER A 23 -8.00 -2.73 11.88
CA SER A 23 -8.44 -3.76 12.84
C SER A 23 -8.13 -5.18 12.37
N GLU A 24 -8.28 -5.47 11.08
CA GLU A 24 -7.94 -6.77 10.50
C GLU A 24 -6.42 -7.01 10.45
N ILE A 25 -5.65 -5.98 10.11
CA ILE A 25 -4.18 -6.05 10.06
C ILE A 25 -3.59 -6.22 11.46
N ALA A 26 -4.14 -5.54 12.47
CA ALA A 26 -3.69 -5.66 13.86
C ALA A 26 -3.76 -7.09 14.40
N GLN A 27 -4.61 -7.95 13.81
CA GLN A 27 -4.71 -9.37 14.18
C GLN A 27 -3.72 -10.27 13.42
N THR A 28 -2.82 -9.71 12.60
CA THR A 28 -1.80 -10.50 11.88
C THR A 28 -0.49 -10.54 12.68
N ASN A 29 0.14 -11.71 12.76
CA ASN A 29 1.38 -11.92 13.52
C ASN A 29 2.61 -12.18 12.63
N TYR A 30 2.45 -12.16 11.32
CA TYR A 30 3.52 -12.46 10.36
C TYR A 30 4.14 -11.21 9.70
N LEU A 31 3.51 -10.06 9.87
CA LEU A 31 4.05 -8.80 9.36
C LEU A 31 5.24 -8.34 10.22
N HIS A 32 6.32 -7.95 9.54
CA HIS A 32 7.50 -7.41 10.17
C HIS A 32 7.44 -5.88 10.30
N HIS A 33 6.85 -5.22 9.31
CA HIS A 33 6.70 -3.77 9.28
C HIS A 33 5.57 -3.33 8.36
N ILE A 34 5.02 -2.14 8.62
CA ILE A 34 3.99 -1.52 7.80
C ILE A 34 4.48 -0.12 7.39
N ILE A 35 4.44 0.18 6.09
CA ILE A 35 4.76 1.50 5.55
C ILE A 35 3.45 2.14 5.10
N ILE A 36 3.11 3.26 5.72
CA ILE A 36 1.90 4.03 5.43
C ILE A 36 2.31 5.27 4.65
N GLY A 37 1.98 5.32 3.36
CA GLY A 37 2.21 6.50 2.55
C GLY A 37 1.06 7.49 2.72
N LEU A 38 1.21 8.48 3.59
CA LEU A 38 0.17 9.48 3.88
C LEU A 38 0.24 10.63 2.88
N ASP A 39 -0.84 10.84 2.14
CA ASP A 39 -0.97 11.90 1.14
C ASP A 39 -2.14 12.84 1.48
N GLN A 40 -2.11 14.06 0.96
CA GLN A 40 -3.12 15.11 1.16
C GLN A 40 -3.36 15.43 2.64
N ALA A 41 -2.30 15.56 3.42
CA ALA A 41 -2.35 15.84 4.84
C ALA A 41 -1.50 17.06 5.21
N ASN A 42 -2.07 18.00 5.98
CA ASN A 42 -1.30 19.02 6.67
C ASN A 42 -0.65 18.44 7.96
N GLU A 43 0.19 19.23 8.63
CA GLU A 43 0.90 18.78 9.82
C GLU A 43 -0.02 18.29 10.95
N LYS A 44 -1.10 19.03 11.23
CA LYS A 44 -2.09 18.62 12.25
C LYS A 44 -2.78 17.32 11.88
N GLN A 45 -3.03 17.11 10.60
CA GLN A 45 -3.61 15.88 10.07
C GLN A 45 -2.63 14.72 10.11
N ALA A 46 -1.37 14.95 9.82
CA ALA A 46 -0.33 13.92 9.92
C ALA A 46 -0.16 13.44 11.38
N ARG A 47 -0.21 14.34 12.36
CA ARG A 47 -0.22 13.96 13.78
C ARG A 47 -1.44 13.11 14.16
N LYS A 48 -2.63 13.45 13.65
CA LYS A 48 -3.85 12.64 13.87
C LYS A 48 -3.74 11.26 13.21
N ALA A 49 -3.14 11.19 12.02
CA ALA A 49 -2.90 9.92 11.37
C ALA A 49 -1.97 9.03 12.19
N TRP A 50 -0.92 9.59 12.80
CA TRP A 50 -0.05 8.85 13.71
C TRP A 50 -0.85 8.19 14.83
N THR A 51 -1.63 8.97 15.58
CA THR A 51 -2.48 8.45 16.68
C THR A 51 -3.50 7.41 16.19
N PHE A 52 -4.01 7.56 14.97
CA PHE A 52 -4.93 6.59 14.39
C PHE A 52 -4.26 5.22 14.17
N PHE A 53 -3.00 5.20 13.69
CA PHE A 53 -2.28 3.97 13.39
C PHE A 53 -1.55 3.37 14.60
N GLU A 54 -1.47 4.05 15.75
CA GLU A 54 -0.95 3.49 17.01
C GLU A 54 -1.69 2.24 17.50
N LYS A 55 -2.86 1.96 16.93
CA LYS A 55 -3.61 0.71 17.16
C LYS A 55 -2.96 -0.53 16.54
N LEU A 56 -2.00 -0.34 15.65
CA LEU A 56 -1.24 -1.43 15.07
C LEU A 56 -0.18 -1.90 16.06
N GLU A 57 -0.18 -3.19 16.40
CA GLU A 57 0.87 -3.80 17.22
C GLU A 57 2.18 -3.99 16.43
N THR A 58 2.04 -4.17 15.11
CA THR A 58 3.19 -4.28 14.19
C THR A 58 3.88 -2.90 14.07
N PRO A 59 5.22 -2.84 14.16
CA PRO A 59 5.96 -1.62 13.92
C PRO A 59 5.60 -0.98 12.58
N PHE A 60 5.40 0.34 12.57
CA PHE A 60 5.03 1.04 11.34
C PHE A 60 5.83 2.33 11.14
N THR A 61 5.85 2.81 9.90
CA THR A 61 6.38 4.11 9.52
C THR A 61 5.35 4.87 8.71
N ILE A 62 5.08 6.12 9.06
CA ILE A 62 4.28 7.02 8.22
C ILE A 62 5.23 7.83 7.35
N LEU A 63 5.12 7.64 6.04
CA LEU A 63 5.78 8.44 5.03
C LEU A 63 4.83 9.57 4.60
N TRP A 64 5.01 10.74 5.23
CA TRP A 64 4.14 11.89 4.99
C TRP A 64 4.58 12.65 3.73
N ASN A 65 3.85 12.47 2.62
CA ASN A 65 4.19 13.00 1.31
C ASN A 65 4.19 14.53 1.26
N ASP A 66 3.33 15.20 2.01
CA ASP A 66 3.27 16.66 2.10
C ASP A 66 4.23 17.24 3.16
N GLY A 67 4.95 16.38 3.86
CA GLY A 67 5.87 16.77 4.91
C GLY A 67 7.16 17.41 4.39
N PRO A 68 7.84 18.20 5.22
CA PRO A 68 9.03 18.95 4.82
C PRO A 68 10.18 18.03 4.36
N ASN A 69 10.35 16.89 5.03
CA ASN A 69 11.44 15.96 4.73
C ASN A 69 11.25 15.29 3.36
N LEU A 70 10.05 14.79 3.07
CA LEU A 70 9.79 14.16 1.78
C LEU A 70 9.76 15.18 0.64
N LYS A 71 9.24 16.39 0.87
CA LYS A 71 9.32 17.48 -0.10
C LYS A 71 10.77 17.88 -0.42
N LYS A 72 11.67 17.84 0.56
CA LYS A 72 13.10 18.11 0.32
C LYS A 72 13.71 17.00 -0.54
N LEU A 73 13.50 15.75 -0.17
CA LEU A 73 13.95 14.58 -0.93
C LEU A 73 13.40 14.60 -2.36
N ASP A 74 12.10 14.86 -2.52
CA ASP A 74 11.44 14.97 -3.82
C ASP A 74 12.13 16.02 -4.72
N LYS A 75 12.42 17.21 -4.20
CA LYS A 75 13.13 18.24 -4.95
C LYS A 75 14.53 17.79 -5.39
N GLU A 76 15.25 17.07 -4.55
CA GLU A 76 16.57 16.54 -4.90
C GLU A 76 16.48 15.46 -6.00
N LEU A 77 15.50 14.59 -5.92
CA LEU A 77 15.28 13.54 -6.91
C LEU A 77 14.76 14.12 -8.24
N GLN A 78 13.91 15.15 -8.19
CA GLN A 78 13.43 15.85 -9.39
C GLN A 78 14.59 16.51 -10.16
N LYS A 79 15.53 17.15 -9.48
CA LYS A 79 16.74 17.73 -10.12
C LYS A 79 17.54 16.68 -10.91
N LYS A 80 17.46 15.42 -10.50
CA LYS A 80 18.17 14.28 -11.11
C LYS A 80 17.30 13.50 -12.09
N ALA A 81 16.08 13.95 -12.35
CA ALA A 81 15.06 13.24 -13.15
C ALA A 81 14.78 11.81 -12.64
N LEU A 82 14.89 11.56 -11.34
CA LEU A 82 14.71 10.25 -10.71
C LEU A 82 13.35 10.09 -10.01
N ALA A 83 12.58 11.15 -9.80
CA ALA A 83 11.26 11.07 -9.16
C ALA A 83 10.12 11.14 -10.18
N PRO A 84 8.97 10.50 -9.91
CA PRO A 84 7.77 10.67 -10.74
C PRO A 84 7.32 12.14 -10.75
N ASN A 85 7.00 12.67 -11.94
CA ASN A 85 6.56 14.06 -12.10
C ASN A 85 5.13 14.28 -11.63
N GLU A 86 4.26 13.28 -11.81
CA GLU A 86 2.84 13.37 -11.49
C GLU A 86 2.57 13.05 -10.02
N LYS A 87 1.78 13.90 -9.38
CA LYS A 87 1.25 13.63 -8.04
C LYS A 87 0.13 12.60 -8.11
N GLY A 88 0.00 11.81 -7.04
CA GLY A 88 -1.08 10.85 -6.91
C GLY A 88 -0.62 9.51 -6.33
N LYS A 89 -1.49 8.52 -6.38
CA LYS A 89 -1.27 7.20 -5.78
C LYS A 89 0.02 6.52 -6.26
N GLY A 90 0.31 6.57 -7.56
CA GLY A 90 1.52 5.97 -8.12
C GLY A 90 2.80 6.53 -7.50
N ARG A 91 2.88 7.86 -7.35
CA ARG A 91 4.02 8.53 -6.70
C ARG A 91 4.10 8.18 -5.21
N ASN A 92 2.98 8.12 -4.49
CA ASN A 92 2.94 7.69 -3.10
C ASN A 92 3.51 6.27 -2.96
N VAL A 93 3.03 5.33 -3.76
CA VAL A 93 3.52 3.95 -3.78
C VAL A 93 5.02 3.89 -4.13
N TRP A 94 5.47 4.68 -5.09
CA TRP A 94 6.89 4.75 -5.48
C TRP A 94 7.79 5.13 -4.30
N TYR A 95 7.41 6.13 -3.51
CA TYR A 95 8.16 6.53 -2.30
C TYR A 95 8.11 5.45 -1.22
N CYS A 96 6.97 4.78 -1.04
CA CYS A 96 6.85 3.68 -0.08
C CYS A 96 7.74 2.49 -0.45
N ILE A 97 7.80 2.14 -1.73
CA ILE A 97 8.71 1.09 -2.23
C ILE A 97 10.17 1.52 -2.02
N GLY A 98 10.51 2.78 -2.34
CA GLY A 98 11.84 3.32 -2.09
C GLY A 98 12.24 3.24 -0.61
N MET A 99 11.31 3.51 0.31
CA MET A 99 11.54 3.35 1.75
C MET A 99 11.76 1.88 2.12
N SER A 100 10.96 0.95 1.60
CA SER A 100 11.13 -0.48 1.86
C SER A 100 12.50 -0.97 1.39
N ILE A 101 12.92 -0.57 0.18
CA ILE A 101 14.25 -0.89 -0.36
C ILE A 101 15.37 -0.30 0.52
N ALA A 102 15.25 0.98 0.91
CA ALA A 102 16.24 1.65 1.76
C ALA A 102 16.37 1.00 3.14
N ARG A 103 15.28 0.47 3.70
CA ARG A 103 15.29 -0.30 4.95
C ARG A 103 15.97 -1.66 4.80
N ASN A 104 15.98 -2.23 3.61
CA ASN A 104 16.60 -3.51 3.29
C ASN A 104 16.25 -4.64 4.29
N SER A 105 15.03 -4.63 4.80
CA SER A 105 14.58 -5.57 5.84
C SER A 105 13.53 -6.57 5.36
N ALA A 106 12.83 -6.29 4.26
CA ALA A 106 11.81 -7.15 3.69
C ALA A 106 12.37 -8.16 2.69
N ARG A 107 11.80 -9.37 2.68
CA ARG A 107 11.96 -10.36 1.60
C ARG A 107 10.79 -10.33 0.63
N SER A 108 9.64 -9.87 1.09
CA SER A 108 8.46 -9.68 0.27
C SER A 108 7.65 -8.49 0.76
N VAL A 109 7.02 -7.80 -0.17
CA VAL A 109 6.23 -6.59 0.08
C VAL A 109 4.85 -6.79 -0.53
N ALA A 110 3.80 -6.54 0.24
CA ALA A 110 2.43 -6.46 -0.25
C ALA A 110 1.98 -5.00 -0.33
N LEU A 111 1.16 -4.70 -1.32
CA LEU A 111 0.52 -3.40 -1.51
C LEU A 111 -1.00 -3.58 -1.42
N HIS A 112 -1.66 -2.88 -0.49
CA HIS A 112 -3.11 -2.86 -0.34
C HIS A 112 -3.67 -1.45 -0.43
N ASP A 113 -4.84 -1.32 -1.03
CA ASP A 113 -5.60 -0.07 -1.06
C ASP A 113 -6.31 0.16 0.27
N CYS A 114 -6.42 1.42 0.70
CA CYS A 114 -7.05 1.80 1.96
C CYS A 114 -8.58 1.98 1.88
N ASP A 115 -9.18 1.77 0.71
CA ASP A 115 -10.61 1.96 0.43
C ASP A 115 -11.40 0.64 0.28
N ILE A 116 -10.79 -0.51 0.56
CA ILE A 116 -11.40 -1.84 0.41
C ILE A 116 -12.42 -2.08 1.53
N LYS A 117 -13.71 -1.87 1.25
CA LYS A 117 -14.81 -2.05 2.22
C LYS A 117 -15.00 -3.49 2.70
N THR A 118 -14.68 -4.46 1.85
CA THR A 118 -14.81 -5.91 2.13
C THR A 118 -13.50 -6.54 2.60
N TYR A 119 -12.59 -5.71 3.14
CA TYR A 119 -11.28 -6.18 3.58
C TYR A 119 -11.39 -7.27 4.66
N ASP A 120 -10.57 -8.29 4.50
CA ASP A 120 -10.37 -9.39 5.44
C ASP A 120 -8.87 -9.74 5.41
N ARG A 121 -8.26 -9.99 6.57
CA ARG A 121 -6.83 -10.33 6.69
C ARG A 121 -6.38 -11.53 5.85
N ARG A 122 -7.32 -12.42 5.49
CA ARG A 122 -7.03 -13.55 4.57
C ARG A 122 -6.65 -13.08 3.16
N MET A 123 -7.10 -11.88 2.75
CA MET A 123 -6.67 -11.29 1.47
C MET A 123 -5.17 -11.04 1.46
N LEU A 124 -4.63 -10.53 2.56
CA LEU A 124 -3.20 -10.29 2.73
C LEU A 124 -2.41 -11.61 2.74
N ALA A 125 -2.88 -12.60 3.50
CA ALA A 125 -2.27 -13.92 3.53
C ALA A 125 -2.24 -14.58 2.13
N LYS A 126 -3.33 -14.47 1.37
CA LYS A 126 -3.41 -14.99 0.00
C LYS A 126 -2.45 -14.31 -0.98
N LEU A 127 -2.14 -13.02 -0.78
CA LEU A 127 -1.15 -12.33 -1.60
C LEU A 127 0.27 -12.75 -1.27
N PHE A 128 0.59 -12.90 0.01
CA PHE A 128 1.93 -13.31 0.43
C PHE A 128 2.22 -14.78 0.13
N TYR A 129 1.25 -15.67 0.33
CA TYR A 129 1.46 -17.11 0.28
C TYR A 129 2.17 -17.61 -0.99
N PRO A 130 1.78 -17.22 -2.22
CA PRO A 130 2.46 -17.67 -3.43
C PRO A 130 3.91 -17.21 -3.53
N VAL A 131 4.23 -16.02 -2.99
CA VAL A 131 5.56 -15.41 -3.10
C VAL A 131 6.51 -15.88 -2.00
N VAL A 132 5.98 -16.21 -0.81
CA VAL A 132 6.83 -16.59 0.33
C VAL A 132 6.97 -18.09 0.53
N ASN A 133 6.10 -18.88 -0.08
CA ASN A 133 6.15 -20.33 0.03
C ASN A 133 7.28 -20.88 -0.86
N PRO A 134 8.27 -21.57 -0.29
CA PRO A 134 9.43 -22.06 -1.04
C PRO A 134 9.08 -23.15 -2.08
N LEU A 135 7.89 -23.73 -2.01
CA LEU A 135 7.41 -24.69 -3.02
C LEU A 135 6.98 -24.02 -4.33
N PHE A 136 6.67 -22.70 -4.27
CA PHE A 136 6.28 -21.92 -5.44
C PHE A 136 7.42 -20.95 -5.75
N ASN A 137 7.98 -21.02 -6.91
CA ASN A 137 9.03 -20.08 -7.33
C ASN A 137 8.43 -18.81 -7.97
N PHE A 138 7.46 -18.17 -7.28
CA PHE A 138 6.84 -16.95 -7.77
C PHE A 138 7.48 -15.71 -7.16
N GLU A 139 7.87 -14.77 -8.00
CA GLU A 139 8.39 -13.47 -7.58
C GLU A 139 7.30 -12.41 -7.46
N PHE A 140 6.12 -12.64 -8.06
CA PHE A 140 5.01 -11.70 -8.10
C PHE A 140 3.67 -12.39 -7.98
N CYS A 141 2.76 -11.80 -7.19
CA CYS A 141 1.37 -12.20 -7.06
C CYS A 141 0.45 -10.98 -7.14
N LYS A 142 -0.56 -11.05 -7.98
CA LYS A 142 -1.59 -10.01 -8.11
C LYS A 142 -2.94 -10.54 -7.69
N GLY A 143 -3.56 -9.87 -6.70
CA GLY A 143 -4.92 -10.18 -6.28
C GLY A 143 -5.92 -9.92 -7.40
N TYR A 144 -6.79 -10.90 -7.64
CA TYR A 144 -7.92 -10.78 -8.55
C TYR A 144 -9.23 -10.91 -7.77
N TYR A 145 -10.14 -9.98 -8.00
CA TYR A 145 -11.51 -10.04 -7.48
C TYR A 145 -12.50 -9.44 -8.48
N PRO A 146 -13.71 -10.01 -8.62
CA PRO A 146 -14.74 -9.45 -9.47
C PRO A 146 -15.26 -8.14 -8.84
N ARG A 147 -15.30 -7.08 -9.63
CA ARG A 147 -15.96 -5.82 -9.25
C ARG A 147 -17.38 -5.83 -9.79
N VAL A 148 -18.32 -6.22 -8.97
CA VAL A 148 -19.73 -6.20 -9.33
C VAL A 148 -20.41 -5.04 -8.58
N ALA A 149 -20.99 -4.11 -9.31
CA ALA A 149 -21.85 -3.06 -8.81
C ALA A 149 -23.06 -2.94 -9.73
N ASP A 150 -24.24 -2.80 -9.17
CA ASP A 150 -25.52 -2.66 -9.89
C ASP A 150 -25.73 -3.78 -10.94
N ASN A 151 -25.49 -5.03 -10.57
CA ASN A 151 -25.53 -6.21 -11.45
C ASN A 151 -24.62 -6.10 -12.70
N LYS A 152 -23.67 -5.16 -12.72
CA LYS A 152 -22.71 -4.99 -13.82
C LYS A 152 -21.30 -5.32 -13.34
N MET A 153 -20.55 -6.05 -14.16
CA MET A 153 -19.15 -6.33 -13.92
C MET A 153 -18.29 -5.18 -14.43
N ASN A 154 -17.68 -4.42 -13.54
CA ASN A 154 -16.82 -3.27 -13.86
C ASN A 154 -15.36 -3.68 -14.10
N GLY A 155 -14.63 -2.89 -14.88
CA GLY A 155 -13.18 -3.08 -15.11
C GLY A 155 -12.81 -4.20 -16.10
N ARG A 156 -13.70 -4.58 -17.02
CA ARG A 156 -13.46 -5.65 -18.00
C ARG A 156 -12.32 -5.35 -18.96
N VAL A 157 -12.24 -4.13 -19.50
CA VAL A 157 -11.26 -3.76 -20.53
C VAL A 157 -9.85 -3.79 -20.00
N SER A 158 -9.60 -3.16 -18.85
CA SER A 158 -8.26 -3.17 -18.21
C SER A 158 -7.81 -4.56 -17.78
N ARG A 159 -8.75 -5.45 -17.41
CA ARG A 159 -8.42 -6.84 -17.07
C ARG A 159 -8.07 -7.68 -18.27
N LEU A 160 -8.84 -7.58 -19.35
CA LEU A 160 -8.56 -8.30 -20.60
C LEU A 160 -7.20 -7.88 -21.16
N LEU A 161 -6.92 -6.57 -21.20
CA LEU A 161 -5.66 -6.04 -21.68
C LEU A 161 -4.47 -6.51 -20.83
N VAL A 162 -4.55 -6.36 -19.49
CA VAL A 162 -3.44 -6.72 -18.59
C VAL A 162 -3.23 -8.22 -18.55
N LEU A 163 -4.28 -9.04 -18.52
CA LEU A 163 -4.15 -10.50 -18.51
C LEU A 163 -3.65 -11.03 -19.84
N SER A 164 -4.04 -10.43 -20.98
CA SER A 164 -3.54 -10.86 -22.29
C SER A 164 -2.06 -10.51 -22.48
N LEU A 165 -1.56 -9.42 -21.88
CA LEU A 165 -0.15 -9.03 -21.96
C LEU A 165 0.77 -9.86 -21.05
N ILE A 166 0.23 -10.54 -20.04
CA ILE A 166 1.03 -11.41 -19.15
C ILE A 166 1.25 -12.80 -19.78
N HIS A 167 0.50 -13.15 -20.82
CA HIS A 167 0.60 -14.43 -21.53
C HIS A 167 1.37 -14.37 -22.85
N ILE A 168 2.03 -13.24 -23.15
CA ILE A 168 2.97 -13.11 -24.26
C ILE A 168 4.39 -13.17 -23.70
#